data_3116e2c6492f7d0eb46f6639d94f4c14
#
_entry.id   3116e2c6492f7d0eb46f6639d94f4c14
#
_cell.length_a   1.000
_cell.length_b   1.000
_cell.length_c   1.000
_cell.angle_alpha   90.00
_cell.angle_beta   90.00
_cell.angle_gamma   90.00
#
_symmetry.space_group_name_H-M   'P 1'
#
loop_
_entity.id
_entity.type
_entity.pdbx_description
1 polymer ?
#
loop_
_entity_poly.entity_id
_entity_poly.type
_entity_poly.pdbx_seq_one_letter_code
_entity_poly.pdbx_strand_id
1 'polypeptide(L)'
;RSSDLHICDWFKRQNIRLEYIVDEGGTIIDGKMIGEDKLFGLIATCEKGNMNMTLTVEKAGGHASNPSKPSAAAIMGKALVKLDKHPMPSKWTPATKQTFKLIAPHVKFPFRFILVNRDILSPLLKFVFKKIPLTNSLITTTFAQTMLHGSDAENVIPPKVTANINTRIITGVSSDEVLEYTQKLLGKNVKVERHGKGT
;
A
#
# COMPACT_ATOMS: atom_id res chain seq x y z
N ARG A 1 17.34 -0.21 -10.85
CA ARG A 1 16.90 -1.61 -10.56
C ARG A 1 17.69 -2.68 -11.31
N SER A 2 18.17 -2.46 -12.52
CA SER A 2 19.04 -3.44 -13.19
C SER A 2 20.43 -3.53 -12.54
N SER A 3 20.98 -2.42 -12.06
CA SER A 3 22.26 -2.36 -11.36
C SER A 3 22.27 -3.15 -10.06
N ASP A 4 21.18 -3.08 -9.29
CA ASP A 4 21.08 -3.74 -7.97
C ASP A 4 21.12 -5.26 -8.11
N LEU A 5 20.45 -5.81 -9.13
CA LEU A 5 20.52 -7.24 -9.45
C LEU A 5 21.92 -7.68 -9.86
N HIS A 6 22.64 -6.86 -10.62
CA HIS A 6 24.03 -7.15 -10.99
C HIS A 6 24.96 -7.16 -9.78
N ILE A 7 24.79 -6.25 -8.83
CA ILE A 7 25.56 -6.21 -7.58
C ILE A 7 25.25 -7.44 -6.73
N CYS A 8 23.98 -7.82 -6.57
CA CYS A 8 23.59 -9.03 -5.85
C CYS A 8 24.18 -10.30 -6.48
N ASP A 9 24.16 -10.40 -7.82
CA ASP A 9 24.74 -11.53 -8.52
C ASP A 9 26.27 -11.55 -8.41
N TRP A 10 26.92 -10.39 -8.39
CA TRP A 10 28.35 -10.29 -8.14
C TRP A 10 28.70 -10.79 -6.72
N PHE A 11 28.01 -10.35 -5.68
CA PHE A 11 28.21 -10.84 -4.31
C PHE A 11 28.05 -12.36 -4.22
N LYS A 12 27.01 -12.91 -4.88
CA LYS A 12 26.80 -14.37 -4.93
C LYS A 12 27.96 -15.11 -5.60
N ARG A 13 28.46 -14.60 -6.74
CA ARG A 13 29.61 -15.21 -7.46
C ARG A 13 30.89 -15.16 -6.66
N GLN A 14 31.10 -14.11 -5.86
CA GLN A 14 32.25 -13.95 -4.98
C GLN A 14 32.07 -14.67 -3.64
N ASN A 15 30.94 -15.34 -3.42
CA ASN A 15 30.57 -15.95 -2.14
C ASN A 15 30.67 -14.99 -0.94
N ILE A 16 30.38 -13.70 -1.19
CA ILE A 16 30.35 -12.67 -0.15
C ILE A 16 29.01 -12.70 0.54
N ARG A 17 29.03 -12.89 1.86
CA ARG A 17 27.85 -12.77 2.71
C ARG A 17 27.92 -11.46 3.47
N LEU A 18 26.92 -10.60 3.24
CA LEU A 18 26.80 -9.33 3.93
C LEU A 18 26.22 -9.56 5.33
N GLU A 19 26.82 -8.92 6.34
CA GLU A 19 26.30 -8.94 7.71
C GLU A 19 25.09 -8.03 7.84
N TYR A 20 25.15 -6.84 7.24
CA TYR A 20 24.03 -5.89 7.15
C TYR A 20 24.21 -4.98 5.93
N ILE A 21 23.12 -4.32 5.57
CA ILE A 21 23.08 -3.30 4.51
C ILE A 21 22.54 -2.01 5.13
N VAL A 22 23.24 -0.90 4.88
CA VAL A 22 22.77 0.45 5.22
C VAL A 22 22.36 1.12 3.91
N ASP A 23 21.08 1.47 3.82
CA ASP A 23 20.48 2.14 2.66
C ASP A 23 19.87 3.47 3.10
N GLU A 24 19.34 4.24 2.15
CA GLU A 24 18.58 5.46 2.47
C GLU A 24 17.30 5.13 3.24
N GLY A 25 16.75 6.06 4.01
CA GLY A 25 15.46 5.84 4.67
C GLY A 25 15.32 6.48 6.03
N GLY A 26 16.19 7.38 6.40
CA GLY A 26 16.03 8.23 7.57
C GLY A 26 15.49 9.61 7.19
N THR A 27 14.81 10.27 8.12
CA THR A 27 14.41 11.67 7.98
C THR A 27 14.42 12.38 9.32
N ILE A 28 14.61 13.69 9.29
CA ILE A 28 14.47 14.53 10.48
C ILE A 28 13.12 15.24 10.38
N ILE A 29 12.25 15.03 11.35
CA ILE A 29 10.95 15.67 11.44
C ILE A 29 10.89 16.73 12.52
N ASP A 30 10.12 17.79 12.28
CA ASP A 30 9.82 18.80 13.30
C ASP A 30 8.79 18.24 14.28
N GLY A 31 9.14 18.24 15.57
CA GLY A 31 8.27 17.76 16.63
C GLY A 31 7.02 18.61 16.87
N LYS A 32 6.91 19.79 16.27
CA LYS A 32 5.71 20.63 16.38
C LYS A 32 4.44 19.90 15.98
N MET A 33 4.52 18.94 15.07
CA MET A 33 3.39 18.07 14.70
C MET A 33 2.83 17.26 15.86
N ILE A 34 3.63 17.02 16.89
CA ILE A 34 3.29 16.27 18.12
C ILE A 34 3.39 17.14 19.39
N GLY A 35 3.42 18.47 19.22
CA GLY A 35 3.42 19.44 20.32
C GLY A 35 4.77 19.65 20.99
N GLU A 36 5.89 19.35 20.30
CA GLU A 36 7.25 19.50 20.83
C GLU A 36 8.11 20.44 19.99
N ASP A 37 8.90 21.31 20.63
CA ASP A 37 9.89 22.17 19.98
C ASP A 37 11.25 21.49 19.83
N LYS A 38 11.24 20.24 19.35
CA LYS A 38 12.44 19.41 19.15
C LYS A 38 12.41 18.74 17.80
N LEU A 39 13.57 18.47 17.25
CA LEU A 39 13.74 17.65 16.06
C LEU A 39 13.81 16.18 16.45
N PHE A 40 13.17 15.32 15.66
CA PHE A 40 13.24 13.88 15.82
C PHE A 40 13.94 13.27 14.60
N GLY A 41 15.07 12.62 14.82
CA GLY A 41 15.73 11.78 13.82
C GLY A 41 15.02 10.41 13.76
N LEU A 42 14.46 10.07 12.62
CA LEU A 42 13.83 8.77 12.39
C LEU A 42 14.82 7.85 11.70
N ILE A 43 15.03 6.67 12.27
CA ILE A 43 15.83 5.60 11.67
C ILE A 43 14.85 4.54 11.17
N ALA A 44 14.85 4.30 9.85
CA ALA A 44 14.04 3.24 9.26
C ALA A 44 14.66 1.87 9.61
N THR A 45 13.86 1.00 10.23
CA THR A 45 14.28 -0.36 10.62
C THR A 45 13.68 -1.45 9.74
N CYS A 46 12.76 -1.09 8.88
CA CYS A 46 12.14 -1.98 7.88
C CYS A 46 11.47 -1.15 6.79
N GLU A 47 11.32 -1.74 5.62
CA GLU A 47 10.58 -1.18 4.51
C GLU A 47 9.26 -1.91 4.29
N LYS A 48 8.32 -1.22 3.67
CA LYS A 48 7.10 -1.83 3.15
C LYS A 48 7.41 -2.63 1.90
N GLY A 49 6.80 -3.81 1.79
CA GLY A 49 6.80 -4.54 0.53
C GLY A 49 6.16 -3.72 -0.60
N ASN A 50 6.61 -3.96 -1.83
CA ASN A 50 6.07 -3.33 -3.03
C ASN A 50 5.56 -4.40 -3.98
N MET A 51 4.30 -4.26 -4.43
CA MET A 51 3.69 -5.16 -5.40
C MET A 51 2.80 -4.37 -6.35
N ASN A 52 2.87 -4.69 -7.63
CA ASN A 52 1.87 -4.26 -8.59
C ASN A 52 0.86 -5.38 -8.83
N MET A 53 -0.43 -5.02 -8.84
CA MET A 53 -1.52 -5.90 -9.24
C MET A 53 -2.16 -5.38 -10.51
N THR A 54 -2.54 -6.29 -11.40
CA THR A 54 -3.38 -5.98 -12.55
C THR A 54 -4.80 -6.45 -12.26
N LEU A 55 -5.74 -5.53 -12.32
CA LEU A 55 -7.17 -5.84 -12.36
C LEU A 55 -7.59 -5.94 -13.82
N THR A 56 -8.32 -6.98 -14.15
CA THR A 56 -8.82 -7.20 -15.53
C THR A 56 -10.33 -7.47 -15.49
N VAL A 57 -11.05 -6.77 -16.35
CA VAL A 57 -12.48 -7.02 -16.61
C VAL A 57 -12.64 -7.29 -18.10
N GLU A 58 -13.26 -8.40 -18.45
CA GLU A 58 -13.59 -8.78 -19.82
C GLU A 58 -15.09 -8.92 -20.00
N LYS A 59 -15.61 -8.33 -21.06
CA LYS A 59 -17.02 -8.34 -21.45
C LYS A 59 -17.12 -8.23 -22.97
N ALA A 60 -18.27 -8.56 -23.54
CA ALA A 60 -18.50 -8.27 -24.94
C ALA A 60 -18.36 -6.77 -25.19
N GLY A 61 -17.47 -6.42 -26.12
CA GLY A 61 -17.32 -5.07 -26.64
C GLY A 61 -18.40 -4.76 -27.66
N GLY A 62 -18.32 -3.58 -28.26
CA GLY A 62 -19.29 -3.19 -29.32
C GLY A 62 -19.14 -1.74 -29.75
N HIS A 63 -20.03 -1.32 -30.59
CA HIS A 63 -20.12 0.06 -31.05
C HIS A 63 -20.81 0.94 -30.00
N ALA A 64 -20.32 2.17 -29.79
CA ALA A 64 -20.85 3.08 -28.78
C ALA A 64 -22.33 3.46 -28.98
N SER A 65 -22.87 3.33 -30.19
CA SER A 65 -24.29 3.59 -30.47
C SER A 65 -25.26 2.56 -29.88
N ASN A 66 -24.77 1.36 -29.53
CA ASN A 66 -25.60 0.29 -28.94
C ASN A 66 -24.92 -0.31 -27.70
N PRO A 67 -24.83 0.44 -26.56
CA PRO A 67 -24.08 0.04 -25.41
C PRO A 67 -24.76 -1.09 -24.61
N SER A 68 -24.08 -2.20 -24.46
CA SER A 68 -24.46 -3.25 -23.48
C SER A 68 -24.24 -2.79 -22.06
N LYS A 69 -25.14 -3.14 -21.13
CA LYS A 69 -25.02 -2.80 -19.70
C LYS A 69 -24.94 -4.07 -18.84
N PRO A 70 -24.02 -4.10 -17.84
CA PRO A 70 -22.92 -3.17 -17.60
C PRO A 70 -21.74 -3.42 -18.57
N SER A 71 -21.10 -2.35 -19.04
CA SER A 71 -19.85 -2.45 -19.81
C SER A 71 -18.66 -2.86 -18.93
N ALA A 72 -17.57 -3.32 -19.56
CA ALA A 72 -16.33 -3.62 -18.85
C ALA A 72 -15.79 -2.40 -18.08
N ALA A 73 -15.88 -1.21 -18.67
CA ALA A 73 -15.47 0.04 -18.05
C ALA A 73 -16.32 0.37 -16.81
N ALA A 74 -17.64 0.17 -16.87
CA ALA A 74 -18.50 0.42 -15.71
C ALA A 74 -18.26 -0.56 -14.56
N ILE A 75 -17.93 -1.82 -14.85
CA ILE A 75 -17.55 -2.81 -13.83
C ILE A 75 -16.21 -2.42 -13.21
N MET A 76 -15.21 -2.05 -14.02
CA MET A 76 -13.91 -1.60 -13.53
C MET A 76 -14.05 -0.35 -12.66
N GLY A 77 -14.80 0.66 -13.08
CA GLY A 77 -15.03 1.87 -12.27
C GLY A 77 -15.62 1.56 -10.90
N LYS A 78 -16.62 0.65 -10.82
CA LYS A 78 -17.17 0.19 -9.53
C LYS A 78 -16.13 -0.56 -8.69
N ALA A 79 -15.29 -1.37 -9.32
CA ALA A 79 -14.23 -2.11 -8.64
C ALA A 79 -13.19 -1.17 -8.02
N LEU A 80 -12.75 -0.15 -8.76
CA LEU A 80 -11.80 0.85 -8.28
C LEU A 80 -12.34 1.66 -7.10
N VAL A 81 -13.59 2.15 -7.20
CA VAL A 81 -14.27 2.84 -6.09
C VAL A 81 -14.43 1.93 -4.88
N LYS A 82 -14.73 0.65 -5.09
CA LYS A 82 -14.89 -0.32 -4.01
C LYS A 82 -13.55 -0.58 -3.32
N LEU A 83 -12.47 -0.70 -4.08
CA LEU A 83 -11.11 -0.88 -3.53
C LEU A 83 -10.67 0.33 -2.71
N ASP A 84 -10.95 1.54 -3.18
CA ASP A 84 -10.64 2.79 -2.49
C ASP A 84 -11.37 2.91 -1.14
N LYS A 85 -12.67 2.54 -1.12
CA LYS A 85 -13.49 2.60 0.09
C LYS A 85 -13.21 1.51 1.12
N HIS A 86 -12.55 0.43 0.72
CA HIS A 86 -12.30 -0.73 1.57
C HIS A 86 -10.80 -1.04 1.66
N PRO A 87 -10.02 -0.21 2.39
CA PRO A 87 -8.61 -0.50 2.64
C PRO A 87 -8.47 -1.78 3.47
N MET A 88 -7.33 -2.45 3.36
CA MET A 88 -7.03 -3.60 4.21
C MET A 88 -7.10 -3.25 5.70
N PRO A 89 -7.39 -4.24 6.57
CA PRO A 89 -7.41 -4.04 8.01
C PRO A 89 -6.09 -3.46 8.54
N SER A 90 -6.17 -2.42 9.36
CA SER A 90 -4.98 -1.81 9.97
C SER A 90 -4.37 -2.74 11.01
N LYS A 91 -3.05 -2.88 10.99
CA LYS A 91 -2.27 -3.68 11.95
C LYS A 91 -1.19 -2.81 12.60
N TRP A 92 -0.94 -3.02 13.89
CA TRP A 92 0.24 -2.48 14.57
C TRP A 92 1.43 -3.39 14.26
N THR A 93 2.40 -2.90 13.53
CA THR A 93 3.65 -3.64 13.29
C THR A 93 4.58 -3.54 14.50
N PRO A 94 5.54 -4.45 14.68
CA PRO A 94 6.56 -4.32 15.73
C PRO A 94 7.31 -2.98 15.64
N ALA A 95 7.66 -2.54 14.43
CA ALA A 95 8.33 -1.26 14.20
C ALA A 95 7.48 -0.07 14.68
N THR A 96 6.20 0.00 14.30
CA THR A 96 5.29 1.07 14.76
C THR A 96 5.11 1.07 16.27
N LYS A 97 4.98 -0.10 16.90
CA LYS A 97 4.87 -0.23 18.35
C LYS A 97 6.12 0.28 19.06
N GLN A 98 7.29 -0.08 18.54
CA GLN A 98 8.58 0.37 19.08
C GLN A 98 8.77 1.87 18.92
N THR A 99 8.46 2.43 17.74
CA THR A 99 8.49 3.87 17.49
C THR A 99 7.67 4.64 18.54
N PHE A 100 6.43 4.22 18.78
CA PHE A 100 5.58 4.87 19.78
C PHE A 100 6.10 4.72 21.20
N LYS A 101 6.68 3.57 21.55
CA LYS A 101 7.31 3.36 22.85
C LYS A 101 8.49 4.32 23.07
N LEU A 102 9.30 4.55 22.02
CA LEU A 102 10.47 5.43 22.09
C LEU A 102 10.07 6.92 22.11
N ILE A 103 9.04 7.31 21.35
CA ILE A 103 8.58 8.71 21.28
C ILE A 103 7.78 9.12 22.53
N ALA A 104 7.00 8.21 23.12
CA ALA A 104 6.08 8.53 24.22
C ALA A 104 6.68 9.30 25.41
N PRO A 105 7.91 9.01 25.89
CA PRO A 105 8.53 9.79 26.96
C PRO A 105 8.85 11.23 26.58
N HIS A 106 8.98 11.52 25.30
CA HIS A 106 9.45 12.79 24.75
C HIS A 106 8.32 13.69 24.25
N VAL A 107 7.06 13.31 24.40
CA VAL A 107 5.90 14.10 24.01
C VAL A 107 5.05 14.51 25.20
N LYS A 108 4.41 15.70 25.11
CA LYS A 108 3.55 16.26 26.14
C LYS A 108 2.17 15.62 26.19
N PHE A 109 1.43 15.89 27.25
CA PHE A 109 0.00 15.61 27.32
C PHE A 109 -0.75 16.44 26.26
N PRO A 110 -1.76 15.89 25.54
CA PRO A 110 -2.36 14.54 25.73
C PRO A 110 -1.70 13.40 24.93
N PHE A 111 -0.77 13.70 24.02
CA PHE A 111 -0.13 12.70 23.16
C PHE A 111 0.60 11.60 23.94
N ARG A 112 1.32 11.97 25.00
CA ARG A 112 1.98 11.00 25.88
C ARG A 112 0.99 9.98 26.44
N PHE A 113 -0.13 10.44 26.98
CA PHE A 113 -1.17 9.56 27.52
C PHE A 113 -1.72 8.59 26.47
N ILE A 114 -1.95 9.09 25.27
CA ILE A 114 -2.46 8.32 24.15
C ILE A 114 -1.45 7.24 23.71
N LEU A 115 -0.17 7.61 23.57
CA LEU A 115 0.87 6.69 23.12
C LEU A 115 1.21 5.62 24.19
N VAL A 116 1.18 5.96 25.46
CA VAL A 116 1.40 5.01 26.56
C VAL A 116 0.24 4.00 26.65
N ASN A 117 -1.01 4.46 26.50
CA ASN A 117 -2.19 3.63 26.59
C ASN A 117 -2.66 3.10 25.21
N ARG A 118 -1.77 3.05 24.21
CA ARG A 118 -2.10 2.70 22.82
C ARG A 118 -2.79 1.35 22.65
N ASP A 119 -2.51 0.38 23.52
CA ASP A 119 -3.12 -0.96 23.39
C ASP A 119 -4.61 -0.91 23.77
N ILE A 120 -4.96 -0.15 24.80
CA ILE A 120 -6.36 0.09 25.20
C ILE A 120 -7.05 1.02 24.22
N LEU A 121 -6.38 2.10 23.80
CA LEU A 121 -6.91 3.10 22.86
C LEU A 121 -6.75 2.70 21.38
N SER A 122 -6.35 1.48 21.11
CA SER A 122 -6.06 0.98 19.74
C SER A 122 -7.19 1.23 18.74
N PRO A 123 -8.47 1.00 19.02
CA PRO A 123 -9.54 1.27 18.07
C PRO A 123 -9.64 2.77 17.73
N LEU A 124 -9.57 3.64 18.73
CA LEU A 124 -9.59 5.09 18.55
C LEU A 124 -8.39 5.59 17.76
N LEU A 125 -7.19 5.14 18.09
CA LEU A 125 -5.96 5.49 17.40
C LEU A 125 -5.99 5.07 15.93
N LYS A 126 -6.42 3.85 15.65
CA LYS A 126 -6.57 3.37 14.25
C LYS A 126 -7.58 4.21 13.48
N PHE A 127 -8.67 4.63 14.11
CA PHE A 127 -9.65 5.51 13.49
C PHE A 127 -9.06 6.88 13.13
N VAL A 128 -8.34 7.51 14.06
CA VAL A 128 -7.66 8.80 13.83
C VAL A 128 -6.57 8.67 12.76
N PHE A 129 -5.73 7.65 12.87
CA PHE A 129 -4.61 7.42 11.94
C PHE A 129 -5.07 7.18 10.50
N LYS A 130 -6.21 6.51 10.31
CA LYS A 130 -6.80 6.31 8.99
C LYS A 130 -7.19 7.61 8.28
N LYS A 131 -7.48 8.68 9.01
CA LYS A 131 -7.88 9.98 8.43
C LYS A 131 -6.69 10.79 7.91
N ILE A 132 -5.49 10.50 8.35
CA ILE A 132 -4.27 11.22 7.97
C ILE A 132 -3.43 10.30 7.06
N PRO A 133 -3.19 10.66 5.79
CA PRO A 133 -2.51 9.78 4.83
C PRO A 133 -1.16 9.25 5.33
N LEU A 134 -0.35 10.13 5.96
CA LEU A 134 0.96 9.77 6.47
C LEU A 134 0.88 8.68 7.56
N THR A 135 0.03 8.88 8.58
CA THR A 135 -0.11 7.92 9.68
C THR A 135 -0.87 6.65 9.26
N ASN A 136 -1.84 6.79 8.34
CA ASN A 136 -2.51 5.63 7.75
C ASN A 136 -1.51 4.70 7.06
N SER A 137 -0.55 5.27 6.33
CA SER A 137 0.48 4.48 5.66
C SER A 137 1.35 3.66 6.62
N LEU A 138 1.49 4.05 7.88
CA LEU A 138 2.27 3.33 8.90
C LEU A 138 1.58 2.06 9.43
N ILE A 139 0.27 1.98 9.32
CA ILE A 139 -0.55 0.91 9.92
C ILE A 139 -1.39 0.12 8.92
N THR A 140 -1.40 0.51 7.63
CA THR A 140 -2.26 -0.09 6.62
C THR A 140 -1.48 -0.38 5.34
N THR A 141 -1.79 -1.51 4.69
CA THR A 141 -1.41 -1.76 3.29
C THR A 141 -2.21 -0.81 2.41
N THR A 142 -1.52 -0.06 1.55
CA THR A 142 -2.14 0.98 0.73
C THR A 142 -2.23 0.57 -0.74
N PHE A 143 -3.31 0.97 -1.40
CA PHE A 143 -3.58 0.74 -2.82
C PHE A 143 -3.54 2.08 -3.56
N ALA A 144 -2.69 2.19 -4.57
CA ALA A 144 -2.63 3.34 -5.47
C ALA A 144 -3.00 2.91 -6.89
N GLN A 145 -4.06 3.48 -7.42
CA GLN A 145 -4.54 3.24 -8.78
C GLN A 145 -3.71 4.08 -9.73
N THR A 146 -2.77 3.46 -10.45
CA THR A 146 -1.74 4.20 -11.20
C THR A 146 -1.95 4.22 -12.71
N MET A 147 -2.56 3.17 -13.27
CA MET A 147 -2.80 3.07 -14.72
C MET A 147 -4.19 2.52 -14.98
N LEU A 148 -4.83 3.00 -16.04
CA LEU A 148 -6.14 2.52 -16.52
C LEU A 148 -6.12 2.50 -18.04
N HIS A 149 -6.46 1.35 -18.61
CA HIS A 149 -6.51 1.13 -20.06
C HIS A 149 -7.85 0.53 -20.47
N GLY A 150 -8.37 1.00 -21.58
CA GLY A 150 -9.63 0.53 -22.16
C GLY A 150 -9.56 0.51 -23.70
N SER A 151 -10.45 1.24 -24.35
CA SER A 151 -10.43 1.41 -25.82
C SER A 151 -9.50 2.54 -26.22
N ASP A 152 -8.85 2.40 -27.38
CA ASP A 152 -8.07 3.45 -28.02
C ASP A 152 -8.90 4.25 -29.04
N ALA A 153 -10.21 3.91 -29.18
CA ALA A 153 -11.12 4.57 -30.10
C ALA A 153 -12.37 5.10 -29.39
N GLU A 154 -12.79 6.31 -29.72
CA GLU A 154 -13.90 7.03 -29.05
C GLU A 154 -15.27 6.35 -29.25
N ASN A 155 -15.47 5.64 -30.35
CA ASN A 155 -16.72 4.99 -30.72
C ASN A 155 -16.76 3.49 -30.45
N VAL A 156 -15.77 2.94 -29.73
CA VAL A 156 -15.67 1.51 -29.43
C VAL A 156 -15.78 1.26 -27.92
N ILE A 157 -16.72 0.42 -27.52
CA ILE A 157 -16.83 -0.10 -26.16
C ILE A 157 -15.77 -1.18 -25.98
N PRO A 158 -14.81 -1.02 -25.06
CA PRO A 158 -13.70 -1.97 -24.91
C PRO A 158 -14.20 -3.34 -24.45
N PRO A 159 -13.76 -4.43 -25.09
CA PRO A 159 -14.05 -5.79 -24.62
C PRO A 159 -13.23 -6.16 -23.39
N LYS A 160 -12.14 -5.41 -23.14
CA LYS A 160 -11.25 -5.61 -22.01
C LYS A 160 -10.85 -4.27 -21.43
N VAL A 161 -10.91 -4.17 -20.10
CA VAL A 161 -10.40 -3.01 -19.35
C VAL A 161 -9.44 -3.51 -18.29
N THR A 162 -8.29 -2.87 -18.19
CA THR A 162 -7.27 -3.20 -17.20
C THR A 162 -6.92 -1.99 -16.35
N ALA A 163 -6.60 -2.25 -15.08
CA ALA A 163 -6.06 -1.24 -14.17
C ALA A 163 -4.85 -1.79 -13.45
N ASN A 164 -3.81 -0.97 -13.27
CA ASN A 164 -2.68 -1.28 -12.43
C ASN A 164 -2.84 -0.64 -11.06
N ILE A 165 -2.66 -1.46 -10.03
CA ILE A 165 -2.70 -1.03 -8.62
C ILE A 165 -1.30 -1.21 -8.03
N ASN A 166 -0.62 -0.10 -7.76
CA ASN A 166 0.62 -0.15 -6.99
C ASN A 166 0.27 -0.30 -5.50
N THR A 167 0.80 -1.32 -4.89
CA THR A 167 0.47 -1.70 -3.51
C THR A 167 1.70 -1.63 -2.64
N ARG A 168 1.60 -0.89 -1.52
CA ARG A 168 2.62 -0.85 -0.49
C ARG A 168 2.17 -1.68 0.69
N ILE A 169 2.82 -2.82 0.89
CA ILE A 169 2.43 -3.85 1.85
C ILE A 169 3.11 -3.60 3.18
N ILE A 170 2.34 -3.50 4.27
CA ILE A 170 2.93 -3.35 5.60
C ILE A 170 3.65 -4.62 6.03
N THR A 171 4.67 -4.48 6.85
CA THR A 171 5.42 -5.60 7.42
C THR A 171 4.50 -6.57 8.17
N GLY A 172 4.67 -7.86 7.90
CA GLY A 172 3.84 -8.92 8.49
C GLY A 172 2.51 -9.20 7.76
N VAL A 173 2.40 -8.73 6.52
CA VAL A 173 1.36 -9.12 5.56
C VAL A 173 2.05 -9.66 4.31
N SER A 174 1.61 -10.80 3.81
CA SER A 174 2.15 -11.37 2.58
C SER A 174 1.48 -10.79 1.34
N SER A 175 2.17 -10.86 0.20
CA SER A 175 1.59 -10.47 -1.08
C SER A 175 0.38 -11.33 -1.47
N ASP A 176 0.38 -12.59 -1.07
CA ASP A 176 -0.73 -13.51 -1.36
C ASP A 176 -1.97 -13.17 -0.53
N GLU A 177 -1.81 -12.78 0.74
CA GLU A 177 -2.91 -12.23 1.55
C GLU A 177 -3.54 -10.98 0.91
N VAL A 178 -2.72 -10.12 0.29
CA VAL A 178 -3.21 -8.92 -0.41
C VAL A 178 -4.01 -9.30 -1.65
N LEU A 179 -3.51 -10.23 -2.45
CA LEU A 179 -4.21 -10.72 -3.65
C LEU A 179 -5.55 -11.38 -3.29
N GLU A 180 -5.54 -12.26 -2.28
CA GLU A 180 -6.74 -12.93 -1.80
C GLU A 180 -7.78 -11.94 -1.28
N TYR A 181 -7.36 -10.97 -0.45
CA TYR A 181 -8.23 -9.90 0.04
C TYR A 181 -8.86 -9.13 -1.11
N THR A 182 -8.05 -8.73 -2.09
CA THR A 182 -8.51 -7.94 -3.23
C THR A 182 -9.48 -8.74 -4.10
N GLN A 183 -9.15 -10.01 -4.41
CA GLN A 183 -10.02 -10.88 -5.19
C GLN A 183 -11.36 -11.14 -4.50
N LYS A 184 -11.34 -11.39 -3.19
CA LYS A 184 -12.56 -11.56 -2.39
C LYS A 184 -13.40 -10.30 -2.35
N LEU A 185 -12.77 -9.15 -2.19
CA LEU A 185 -13.44 -7.86 -2.19
C LEU A 185 -14.12 -7.56 -3.52
N LEU A 186 -13.42 -7.74 -4.64
CA LEU A 186 -13.90 -7.35 -5.96
C LEU A 186 -14.85 -8.38 -6.61
N GLY A 187 -14.77 -9.64 -6.17
CA GLY A 187 -15.62 -10.72 -6.66
C GLY A 187 -15.17 -11.28 -8.02
N LYS A 188 -16.02 -12.14 -8.61
CA LYS A 188 -15.67 -12.96 -9.78
C LYS A 188 -15.62 -12.18 -11.12
N ASN A 189 -16.23 -11.00 -11.17
CA ASN A 189 -16.27 -10.20 -12.42
C ASN A 189 -14.98 -9.41 -12.67
N VAL A 190 -14.06 -9.40 -11.71
CA VAL A 190 -12.76 -8.75 -11.80
C VAL A 190 -11.69 -9.79 -11.52
N LYS A 191 -10.83 -10.05 -12.47
CA LYS A 191 -9.65 -10.90 -12.29
C LYS A 191 -8.55 -10.08 -11.65
N VAL A 192 -7.95 -10.60 -10.59
CA VAL A 192 -6.85 -9.95 -9.86
C VAL A 192 -5.59 -10.80 -10.03
N GLU A 193 -4.54 -10.23 -10.57
CA GLU A 193 -3.28 -10.93 -10.81
C GLU A 193 -2.09 -10.09 -10.36
N ARG A 194 -1.02 -10.74 -9.91
CA ARG A 194 0.24 -10.07 -9.67
C ARG A 194 0.85 -9.63 -11.00
N HIS A 195 1.26 -8.37 -11.11
CA HIS A 195 1.96 -7.84 -12.26
C HIS A 195 3.48 -7.91 -12.04
N GLY A 196 4.17 -8.69 -12.87
CA GLY A 196 5.62 -8.86 -12.77
C GLY A 196 6.08 -9.74 -11.59
N LYS A 197 7.39 -9.86 -11.43
CA LYS A 197 7.99 -10.51 -10.26
C LYS A 197 7.93 -9.53 -9.10
N GLY A 198 7.08 -9.79 -8.12
CA GLY A 198 7.09 -9.06 -6.85
C GLY A 198 8.40 -9.30 -6.10
N THR A 199 8.88 -8.28 -5.43
CA THR A 199 9.94 -8.40 -4.41
C THR A 199 9.32 -8.76 -3.08
#